data_9ccbb3cbfd9b2d86cc5a619efd6a3a23
#
_entry.id   9ccbb3cbfd9b2d86cc5a619efd6a3a23
#
_cell.length_a   1.000
_cell.length_b   1.000
_cell.length_c   1.000
_cell.angle_alpha   90.00
_cell.angle_beta   90.00
_cell.angle_gamma   90.00
#
_symmetry.space_group_name_H-M   'P 1'
#
loop_
_entity.id
_entity.type
_entity.pdbx_description
1 polymer ?
#
loop_
_entity_poly.entity_id
_entity_poly.type
_entity_poly.pdbx_seq_one_letter_code
_entity_poly.pdbx_strand_id
1 'polypeptide(L)'
;MISDLLTCKEIKINLESTEKEECFAELLEPLVAKFSQLNRTEAMNALIAREELKSTAIIPGVAIPHAVTGRKLGSPAISIGVSKKGIEFDSLDSSCKDKNPVVKLIFEIFFEEDDAVKHLQVLRDILQLVNNQDFLNEVVNAQSSQEVYDIIKFFEG
;
A
#
# COMPACT_ATOMS: atom_id res chain seq x y z
N MET A 1 -5.09 7.96 12.45
CA MET A 1 -5.77 6.80 11.83
C MET A 1 -5.60 6.84 10.32
N ILE A 2 -5.59 5.70 9.69
CA ILE A 2 -5.39 5.62 8.23
C ILE A 2 -6.47 6.37 7.46
N SER A 3 -7.71 6.29 7.90
CA SER A 3 -8.83 6.99 7.25
C SER A 3 -8.70 8.52 7.28
N ASP A 4 -7.87 9.07 8.16
CA ASP A 4 -7.62 10.51 8.21
C ASP A 4 -6.61 10.95 7.13
N LEU A 5 -5.89 10.01 6.53
CA LEU A 5 -4.79 10.31 5.61
C LEU A 5 -5.15 10.12 4.13
N LEU A 6 -6.36 9.62 3.85
CA LEU A 6 -6.76 9.35 2.47
C LEU A 6 -8.26 9.56 2.27
N THR A 7 -8.67 9.57 1.00
CA THR A 7 -10.08 9.61 0.60
C THR A 7 -10.35 8.45 -0.36
N CYS A 8 -11.57 8.34 -0.85
CA CYS A 8 -11.91 7.32 -1.84
C CYS A 8 -11.09 7.43 -3.13
N LYS A 9 -10.55 8.62 -3.42
CA LYS A 9 -9.76 8.85 -4.64
C LYS A 9 -8.43 8.11 -4.63
N GLU A 10 -7.89 7.81 -3.44
CA GLU A 10 -6.64 7.07 -3.29
C GLU A 10 -6.88 5.58 -3.05
N ILE A 11 -8.11 5.12 -3.17
CA ILE A 11 -8.47 3.70 -3.06
C ILE A 11 -8.89 3.20 -4.43
N LYS A 12 -8.20 2.17 -4.92
CA LYS A 12 -8.49 1.60 -6.22
C LYS A 12 -8.83 0.12 -6.08
N ILE A 13 -10.08 -0.23 -6.38
CA ILE A 13 -10.49 -1.62 -6.48
C ILE A 13 -10.31 -2.09 -7.92
N ASN A 14 -10.28 -3.38 -8.15
CA ASN A 14 -10.11 -3.96 -9.49
C ASN A 14 -8.84 -3.46 -10.19
N LEU A 15 -7.70 -3.56 -9.48
CA LEU A 15 -6.40 -3.24 -10.08
C LEU A 15 -6.22 -4.01 -11.38
N GLU A 16 -5.73 -3.32 -12.42
CA GLU A 16 -5.49 -3.92 -13.73
C GLU A 16 -4.11 -4.58 -13.80
N SER A 17 -3.19 -4.14 -12.94
CA SER A 17 -1.82 -4.63 -12.90
C SER A 17 -1.76 -6.12 -12.59
N THR A 18 -0.83 -6.82 -13.23
CA THR A 18 -0.57 -8.23 -12.97
C THR A 18 0.81 -8.46 -12.36
N GLU A 19 1.67 -7.44 -12.42
CA GLU A 19 3.03 -7.47 -11.89
C GLU A 19 3.24 -6.38 -10.84
N LYS A 20 4.18 -6.61 -9.94
CA LYS A 20 4.51 -5.76 -8.82
C LYS A 20 4.81 -4.31 -9.23
N GLU A 21 5.71 -4.11 -10.20
CA GLU A 21 6.09 -2.76 -10.63
C GLU A 21 4.97 -2.03 -11.36
N GLU A 22 4.16 -2.73 -12.13
CA GLU A 22 2.96 -2.16 -12.73
C GLU A 22 1.99 -1.68 -11.65
N CYS A 23 1.85 -2.45 -10.58
CA CYS A 23 1.02 -2.09 -9.44
C CYS A 23 1.53 -0.82 -8.76
N PHE A 24 2.84 -0.71 -8.58
CA PHE A 24 3.44 0.50 -8.02
C PHE A 24 3.07 1.73 -8.86
N ALA A 25 3.18 1.63 -10.17
CA ALA A 25 2.83 2.72 -11.09
C ALA A 25 1.34 3.06 -11.03
N GLU A 26 0.49 2.05 -11.00
CA GLU A 26 -0.96 2.23 -10.95
C GLU A 26 -1.40 2.94 -9.67
N LEU A 27 -0.85 2.56 -8.53
CA LEU A 27 -1.18 3.15 -7.23
C LEU A 27 -0.47 4.48 -6.98
N LEU A 28 0.57 4.80 -7.73
CA LEU A 28 1.24 6.08 -7.66
C LEU A 28 0.41 7.20 -8.28
N GLU A 29 -0.38 6.92 -9.31
CA GLU A 29 -1.14 7.94 -10.03
C GLU A 29 -2.05 8.79 -9.14
N PRO A 30 -2.89 8.21 -8.26
CA PRO A 30 -3.69 9.06 -7.37
C PRO A 30 -2.85 9.88 -6.39
N LEU A 31 -1.65 9.42 -6.07
CA LEU A 31 -0.76 10.14 -5.15
C LEU A 31 -0.11 11.34 -5.82
N VAL A 32 0.35 11.21 -7.08
CA VAL A 32 0.91 12.37 -7.79
C VAL A 32 -0.18 13.38 -8.12
N ALA A 33 -1.43 12.94 -8.27
CA ALA A 33 -2.56 13.84 -8.45
C ALA A 33 -2.87 14.65 -7.19
N LYS A 34 -2.71 14.05 -6.01
CA LYS A 34 -2.99 14.68 -4.72
C LYS A 34 -1.83 15.49 -4.18
N PHE A 35 -0.61 15.00 -4.34
CA PHE A 35 0.61 15.61 -3.80
C PHE A 35 1.46 16.17 -4.93
N SER A 36 1.34 17.47 -5.20
CA SER A 36 2.02 18.12 -6.31
C SER A 36 3.55 18.08 -6.22
N GLN A 37 4.10 17.91 -5.02
CA GLN A 37 5.54 17.82 -4.80
C GLN A 37 6.12 16.43 -5.10
N LEU A 38 5.27 15.42 -5.20
CA LEU A 38 5.72 14.06 -5.45
C LEU A 38 6.11 13.89 -6.92
N ASN A 39 7.36 13.48 -7.16
CA ASN A 39 7.88 13.28 -8.52
C ASN A 39 7.72 11.81 -8.90
N ARG A 40 7.07 11.56 -10.03
CA ARG A 40 6.73 10.22 -10.49
C ARG A 40 7.96 9.32 -10.65
N THR A 41 9.00 9.81 -11.30
CA THR A 41 10.23 9.04 -11.54
C THR A 41 10.98 8.75 -10.25
N GLU A 42 11.18 9.77 -9.41
CA GLU A 42 11.85 9.59 -8.11
C GLU A 42 11.08 8.62 -7.21
N ALA A 43 9.75 8.74 -7.19
CA ALA A 43 8.91 7.89 -6.38
C ALA A 43 8.99 6.42 -6.80
N MET A 44 8.91 6.16 -8.10
CA MET A 44 9.04 4.80 -8.62
C MET A 44 10.39 4.19 -8.30
N ASN A 45 11.47 4.96 -8.51
CA ASN A 45 12.82 4.48 -8.22
C ASN A 45 12.99 4.16 -6.73
N ALA A 46 12.42 4.99 -5.86
CA ALA A 46 12.49 4.77 -4.40
C ALA A 46 11.74 3.51 -3.98
N LEU A 47 10.54 3.28 -4.52
CA LEU A 47 9.75 2.08 -4.23
C LEU A 47 10.47 0.82 -4.70
N ILE A 48 10.98 0.83 -5.93
CA ILE A 48 11.68 -0.32 -6.50
C ILE A 48 12.93 -0.64 -5.67
N ALA A 49 13.73 0.37 -5.36
CA ALA A 49 14.94 0.19 -4.56
C ALA A 49 14.63 -0.37 -3.16
N ARG A 50 13.58 0.14 -2.52
CA ARG A 50 13.18 -0.34 -1.19
C ARG A 50 12.70 -1.79 -1.23
N GLU A 51 11.91 -2.14 -2.24
CA GLU A 51 11.36 -3.50 -2.38
C GLU A 51 12.45 -4.53 -2.69
N GLU A 52 13.47 -4.13 -3.44
CA GLU A 52 14.63 -4.98 -3.74
C GLU A 52 15.44 -5.34 -2.49
N LEU A 53 15.47 -4.46 -1.48
CA LEU A 53 16.17 -4.74 -0.24
C LEU A 53 15.51 -5.86 0.54
N LYS A 54 14.18 -5.86 0.60
CA LYS A 54 13.39 -6.86 1.31
C LYS A 54 11.94 -6.73 0.93
N SER A 55 11.29 -7.83 0.63
CA SER A 55 9.86 -7.84 0.27
C SER A 55 9.01 -7.21 1.37
N THR A 56 7.99 -6.46 0.97
CA THR A 56 7.00 -5.88 1.88
C THR A 56 5.74 -6.73 1.99
N ALA A 57 5.71 -7.92 1.37
CA ALA A 57 4.63 -8.90 1.50
C ALA A 57 4.81 -9.69 2.81
N ILE A 58 4.59 -9.02 3.94
CA ILE A 58 4.89 -9.55 5.28
C ILE A 58 3.73 -10.30 5.93
N ILE A 59 2.52 -10.17 5.39
CA ILE A 59 1.32 -10.86 5.87
C ILE A 59 0.69 -11.55 4.67
N PRO A 60 0.17 -12.78 4.84
CA PRO A 60 -0.46 -13.48 3.71
C PRO A 60 -1.52 -12.64 3.03
N GLY A 61 -1.38 -12.46 1.72
CA GLY A 61 -2.31 -11.70 0.89
C GLY A 61 -2.15 -10.19 0.93
N VAL A 62 -1.22 -9.64 1.73
CA VAL A 62 -1.04 -8.19 1.92
C VAL A 62 0.40 -7.78 1.64
N ALA A 63 0.57 -6.65 0.95
CA ALA A 63 1.87 -6.01 0.80
C ALA A 63 1.77 -4.53 1.19
N ILE A 64 2.86 -3.99 1.72
CA ILE A 64 2.94 -2.59 2.16
C ILE A 64 4.18 -1.96 1.53
N PRO A 65 4.21 -1.79 0.18
CA PRO A 65 5.34 -1.11 -0.45
C PRO A 65 5.39 0.34 0.03
N HIS A 66 6.57 0.75 0.50
CA HIS A 66 6.72 2.09 1.04
C HIS A 66 8.13 2.59 0.81
N ALA A 67 8.28 3.90 0.73
CA ALA A 67 9.56 4.54 0.54
C ALA A 67 9.58 5.92 1.18
N VAL A 68 10.78 6.43 1.40
CA VAL A 68 11.00 7.79 1.90
C VAL A 68 11.27 8.67 0.70
N THR A 69 10.65 9.85 0.66
CA THR A 69 10.88 10.86 -0.36
C THR A 69 11.55 12.08 0.26
N GLY A 70 12.46 12.71 -0.50
CA GLY A 70 13.05 14.00 -0.10
C GLY A 70 12.12 15.20 -0.27
N ARG A 71 10.88 14.95 -0.72
CA ARG A 71 9.90 16.00 -0.96
C ARG A 71 9.05 16.26 0.26
N LYS A 72 8.62 17.52 0.44
CA LYS A 72 7.69 17.90 1.51
C LYS A 72 6.26 17.64 1.06
N LEU A 73 5.57 16.76 1.73
CA LEU A 73 4.21 16.35 1.36
C LEU A 73 3.15 16.93 2.30
N GLY A 74 3.53 17.26 3.54
CA GLY A 74 2.61 17.73 4.58
C GLY A 74 1.93 16.61 5.37
N SER A 75 1.89 15.40 4.81
CA SER A 75 1.37 14.20 5.45
C SER A 75 1.90 12.98 4.72
N PRO A 76 1.84 11.78 5.30
CA PRO A 76 2.14 10.57 4.56
C PRO A 76 1.19 10.43 3.36
N ALA A 77 1.73 10.01 2.22
CA ALA A 77 0.95 9.78 1.01
C ALA A 77 0.61 8.30 0.94
N ILE A 78 -0.67 7.96 1.02
CA ILE A 78 -1.15 6.58 1.06
C ILE A 78 -2.14 6.32 -0.06
N SER A 79 -1.93 5.25 -0.81
CA SER A 79 -2.93 4.71 -1.72
C SER A 79 -3.16 3.23 -1.39
N ILE A 80 -4.36 2.76 -1.65
CA ILE A 80 -4.76 1.38 -1.37
C ILE A 80 -5.27 0.75 -2.65
N GLY A 81 -4.79 -0.47 -2.93
CA GLY A 81 -5.22 -1.23 -4.09
C GLY A 81 -5.76 -2.59 -3.70
N VAL A 82 -6.83 -3.00 -4.37
CA VAL A 82 -7.37 -4.35 -4.25
C VAL A 82 -7.28 -5.03 -5.60
N SER A 83 -6.60 -6.16 -5.65
CA SER A 83 -6.44 -6.98 -6.85
C SER A 83 -7.27 -8.25 -6.71
N LYS A 84 -8.27 -8.43 -7.56
CA LYS A 84 -9.10 -9.64 -7.53
C LYS A 84 -8.32 -10.87 -8.00
N LYS A 85 -7.43 -10.68 -8.97
CA LYS A 85 -6.59 -11.76 -9.52
C LYS A 85 -5.39 -12.07 -8.65
N GLY A 86 -4.92 -11.10 -7.91
CA GLY A 86 -3.69 -11.19 -7.13
C GLY A 86 -2.46 -10.79 -7.92
N ILE A 87 -1.46 -10.31 -7.19
CA ILE A 87 -0.18 -9.86 -7.73
C ILE A 87 0.91 -10.61 -6.98
N GLU A 88 1.83 -11.21 -7.73
CA GLU A 88 2.94 -11.95 -7.13
C GLU A 88 3.98 -10.98 -6.59
N PHE A 89 4.34 -11.14 -5.32
CA PHE A 89 5.45 -10.44 -4.66
C PHE A 89 6.54 -11.46 -4.33
N ASP A 90 7.75 -10.98 -4.07
CA ASP A 90 8.82 -11.87 -3.63
C ASP A 90 8.57 -12.35 -2.20
N SER A 91 8.99 -13.58 -1.92
CA SER A 91 8.90 -14.13 -0.57
C SER A 91 9.95 -13.46 0.34
N LEU A 92 9.61 -13.29 1.63
CA LEU A 92 10.57 -12.85 2.64
C LEU A 92 11.68 -13.87 2.84
N ASP A 93 11.37 -15.14 2.64
CA ASP A 93 12.34 -16.23 2.71
C ASP A 93 12.84 -16.55 1.31
N SER A 94 14.07 -16.13 0.99
CA SER A 94 14.69 -16.34 -0.31
C SER A 94 14.92 -17.82 -0.64
N SER A 95 14.87 -18.71 0.35
CA SER A 95 14.98 -20.14 0.11
C SER A 95 13.70 -20.77 -0.43
N CYS A 96 12.58 -20.05 -0.37
CA CYS A 96 11.27 -20.50 -0.82
C CYS A 96 10.83 -19.87 -2.13
N LYS A 97 11.74 -19.77 -3.11
CA LYS A 97 11.48 -19.12 -4.41
C LYS A 97 10.27 -19.67 -5.17
N ASP A 98 9.92 -20.94 -4.93
CA ASP A 98 8.80 -21.59 -5.61
C ASP A 98 7.45 -21.24 -4.99
N LYS A 99 7.45 -20.44 -3.92
CA LYS A 99 6.24 -20.09 -3.17
C LYS A 99 6.13 -18.58 -2.92
N ASN A 100 6.28 -17.81 -3.99
CA ASN A 100 6.09 -16.37 -3.89
C ASN A 100 4.64 -16.07 -3.50
N PRO A 101 4.43 -15.16 -2.54
CA PRO A 101 3.08 -14.84 -2.09
C PRO A 101 2.28 -14.12 -3.18
N VAL A 102 0.99 -14.46 -3.24
CA VAL A 102 0.04 -13.75 -4.08
C VAL A 102 -0.69 -12.74 -3.21
N VAL A 103 -0.58 -11.48 -3.58
CA VAL A 103 -1.09 -10.35 -2.80
C VAL A 103 -2.35 -9.81 -3.44
N LYS A 104 -3.39 -9.59 -2.64
CA LYS A 104 -4.67 -9.02 -3.08
C LYS A 104 -4.98 -7.66 -2.48
N LEU A 105 -4.26 -7.25 -1.44
CA LEU A 105 -4.43 -5.96 -0.80
C LEU A 105 -3.07 -5.28 -0.67
N ILE A 106 -2.95 -4.07 -1.22
CA ILE A 106 -1.69 -3.33 -1.25
C ILE A 106 -1.91 -1.95 -0.62
N PHE A 107 -1.01 -1.58 0.31
CA PHE A 107 -0.92 -0.22 0.85
C PHE A 107 0.40 0.38 0.35
N GLU A 108 0.32 1.34 -0.54
CA GLU A 108 1.51 2.01 -1.08
C GLU A 108 1.69 3.35 -0.39
N ILE A 109 2.87 3.59 0.19
CA ILE A 109 3.07 4.74 1.08
C ILE A 109 4.38 5.46 0.79
N PHE A 110 4.32 6.80 0.81
CA PHE A 110 5.51 7.65 0.78
C PHE A 110 5.56 8.49 2.06
N PHE A 111 6.72 8.48 2.70
CA PHE A 111 6.98 9.25 3.93
C PHE A 111 8.01 10.33 3.66
N GLU A 112 7.93 11.43 4.38
CA GLU A 112 8.96 12.45 4.40
C GLU A 112 10.17 11.97 5.20
N GLU A 113 11.37 12.46 4.86
CA GLU A 113 12.63 12.00 5.47
C GLU A 113 12.71 12.17 6.99
N ASP A 114 12.17 13.27 7.50
CA ASP A 114 12.35 13.66 8.90
C ASP A 114 11.23 13.24 9.84
N ASP A 115 10.36 12.32 9.40
CA ASP A 115 9.18 11.95 10.17
C ASP A 115 9.14 10.47 10.56
N ALA A 116 10.20 10.02 11.23
CA ALA A 116 10.33 8.61 11.65
C ALA A 116 9.21 8.15 12.59
N VAL A 117 8.73 9.04 13.47
CA VAL A 117 7.65 8.73 14.42
C VAL A 117 6.35 8.45 13.68
N LYS A 118 6.02 9.31 12.71
CA LYS A 118 4.81 9.14 11.89
C LYS A 118 4.89 7.90 11.01
N HIS A 119 6.08 7.64 10.47
CA HIS A 119 6.36 6.44 9.70
C HIS A 119 5.99 5.17 10.49
N LEU A 120 6.51 5.05 11.70
CA LEU A 120 6.22 3.90 12.56
C LEU A 120 4.75 3.82 12.95
N GLN A 121 4.12 4.96 13.24
CA GLN A 121 2.72 5.01 13.62
C GLN A 121 1.80 4.54 12.49
N VAL A 122 2.05 5.00 11.27
CA VAL A 122 1.26 4.58 10.09
C VAL A 122 1.40 3.08 9.86
N LEU A 123 2.62 2.56 9.89
CA LEU A 123 2.84 1.12 9.70
C LEU A 123 2.16 0.30 10.79
N ARG A 124 2.19 0.76 12.03
CA ARG A 124 1.51 0.11 13.15
C ARG A 124 -0.01 0.07 12.93
N ASP A 125 -0.58 1.19 12.53
CA ASP A 125 -2.02 1.29 12.29
C ASP A 125 -2.46 0.33 11.18
N ILE A 126 -1.69 0.24 10.10
CA ILE A 126 -1.96 -0.69 9.01
C ILE A 126 -1.87 -2.15 9.51
N LEU A 127 -0.83 -2.47 10.27
CA LEU A 127 -0.64 -3.83 10.79
C LEU A 127 -1.79 -4.24 11.71
N GLN A 128 -2.32 -3.32 12.52
CA GLN A 128 -3.48 -3.61 13.36
C GLN A 128 -4.70 -3.98 12.52
N LEU A 129 -4.92 -3.27 11.41
CA LEU A 129 -6.03 -3.59 10.50
C LEU A 129 -5.83 -4.95 9.83
N VAL A 130 -4.68 -5.17 9.23
CA VAL A 130 -4.46 -6.37 8.40
C VAL A 130 -4.23 -7.64 9.21
N ASN A 131 -3.99 -7.53 10.49
CA ASN A 131 -3.96 -8.69 11.38
C ASN A 131 -5.37 -9.21 11.72
N ASN A 132 -6.40 -8.46 11.38
CA ASN A 132 -7.78 -8.87 11.57
C ASN A 132 -8.28 -9.58 10.31
N GLN A 133 -8.55 -10.87 10.41
CA GLN A 133 -8.97 -11.67 9.26
C GLN A 133 -10.32 -11.22 8.70
N ASP A 134 -11.23 -10.74 9.55
CA ASP A 134 -12.53 -10.22 9.10
C ASP A 134 -12.35 -8.97 8.25
N PHE A 135 -11.43 -8.08 8.66
CA PHE A 135 -11.08 -6.90 7.87
C PHE A 135 -10.61 -7.31 6.46
N LEU A 136 -9.67 -8.24 6.39
CA LEU A 136 -9.12 -8.69 5.11
C LEU A 136 -10.21 -9.29 4.21
N ASN A 137 -11.06 -10.12 4.78
CA ASN A 137 -12.15 -10.76 4.01
C ASN A 137 -13.12 -9.73 3.45
N GLU A 138 -13.47 -8.71 4.23
CA GLU A 138 -14.41 -7.68 3.77
C GLU A 138 -13.78 -6.79 2.70
N VAL A 139 -12.53 -6.37 2.88
CA VAL A 139 -11.85 -5.46 1.95
C VAL A 139 -11.63 -6.11 0.59
N VAL A 140 -11.15 -7.36 0.55
CA VAL A 140 -10.89 -8.03 -0.73
C VAL A 140 -12.17 -8.33 -1.51
N ASN A 141 -13.32 -8.35 -0.85
CA ASN A 141 -14.62 -8.58 -1.47
C ASN A 141 -15.42 -7.29 -1.70
N ALA A 142 -14.86 -6.13 -1.37
CA ALA A 142 -15.53 -4.84 -1.54
C ALA A 142 -15.79 -4.53 -3.01
N GLN A 143 -16.93 -3.88 -3.27
CA GLN A 143 -17.39 -3.58 -4.62
C GLN A 143 -17.14 -2.13 -5.04
N SER A 144 -16.70 -1.29 -4.13
CA SER A 144 -16.41 0.13 -4.42
C SER A 144 -15.32 0.68 -3.50
N SER A 145 -14.71 1.77 -3.93
CA SER A 145 -13.73 2.49 -3.11
C SER A 145 -14.35 3.03 -1.83
N GLN A 146 -15.60 3.49 -1.91
CA GLN A 146 -16.32 3.98 -0.73
C GLN A 146 -16.53 2.86 0.29
N GLU A 147 -16.86 1.67 -0.18
CA GLU A 147 -17.02 0.51 0.71
C GLU A 147 -15.73 0.18 1.43
N VAL A 148 -14.60 0.20 0.72
CA VAL A 148 -13.27 -0.02 1.35
C VAL A 148 -13.03 1.04 2.43
N TYR A 149 -13.29 2.30 2.11
CA TYR A 149 -13.11 3.39 3.07
C TYR A 149 -13.96 3.18 4.33
N ASP A 150 -15.22 2.82 4.15
CA ASP A 150 -16.15 2.57 5.26
C ASP A 150 -15.71 1.38 6.12
N ILE A 151 -15.20 0.33 5.48
CA ILE A 151 -14.66 -0.83 6.20
C ILE A 151 -13.46 -0.41 7.06
N ILE A 152 -12.55 0.39 6.51
CA ILE A 152 -11.38 0.89 7.26
C ILE A 152 -11.87 1.65 8.50
N LYS A 153 -12.79 2.58 8.33
CA LYS A 153 -13.33 3.36 9.45
C LYS A 153 -13.99 2.48 10.50
N PHE A 154 -14.75 1.49 10.08
CA PHE A 154 -15.40 0.56 11.00
C PHE A 154 -14.40 -0.18 11.87
N PHE A 155 -13.35 -0.73 11.26
CA PHE A 155 -12.35 -1.51 11.99
C PHE A 155 -11.36 -0.66 12.78
N GLU A 156 -11.23 0.61 12.45
CA GLU A 156 -10.45 1.55 13.25
C GLU A 156 -11.18 1.96 14.54
N GLY A 157 -12.46 1.82 14.55
CA GLY A 157 -13.32 2.26 15.66
C GLY A 157 -13.74 3.68 15.48
#